data_4c5bf8e1379b3de17a9e58aaa898472d
#
_entry.id   4c5bf8e1379b3de17a9e58aaa898472d
#
_cell.length_a   1.000
_cell.length_b   1.000
_cell.length_c   1.000
_cell.angle_alpha   90.00
_cell.angle_beta   90.00
_cell.angle_gamma   90.00
#
_symmetry.space_group_name_H-M   'P 1'
#
loop_
_entity.id
_entity.type
_entity.pdbx_description
1 polymer ?
#
loop_
_entity_poly.entity_id
_entity_poly.type
_entity_poly.pdbx_seq_one_letter_code
_entity_poly.pdbx_strand_id
1 'polypeptide(L)'
;MKISYAITVCNEFDEIRRLIDNLSQMKRDEDEIVVLFDKGGGTAKVWSYLQFCLSEYKNIKIEAQTFKNHFADWKNELFELCTGDYIFQIDADEMPSEILIDNLPTILETNDVDVIMVPRINTVEGLTNEHINRWKWRVDDKGYVNFPDYQWRIYKRDEKIRWKNKVHEVLEGHDSITNLPPEDHWCLRHDKQIEKQVKQNDYYDTL
;
A
#
# COMPACT_ATOMS: atom_id res chain seq x y z
N MET A 1 -3.98 -14.55 15.80
CA MET A 1 -3.70 -13.19 15.31
C MET A 1 -4.23 -13.08 13.88
N LYS A 2 -5.04 -12.07 13.59
CA LYS A 2 -5.66 -11.79 12.28
C LYS A 2 -4.96 -10.59 11.63
N ILE A 3 -4.80 -10.63 10.31
CA ILE A 3 -4.22 -9.55 9.52
C ILE A 3 -5.29 -8.95 8.60
N SER A 4 -5.37 -7.62 8.56
CA SER A 4 -6.15 -6.87 7.57
C SER A 4 -5.21 -6.37 6.47
N TYR A 5 -5.33 -6.91 5.25
CA TYR A 5 -4.71 -6.35 4.06
C TYR A 5 -5.55 -5.17 3.58
N ALA A 6 -5.09 -3.96 3.89
CA ALA A 6 -5.86 -2.73 3.75
C ALA A 6 -5.41 -1.95 2.51
N ILE A 7 -6.33 -1.68 1.57
CA ILE A 7 -6.00 -1.13 0.26
C ILE A 7 -6.82 0.13 0.00
N THR A 8 -6.15 1.20 -0.43
CA THR A 8 -6.81 2.37 -1.03
C THR A 8 -6.73 2.30 -2.54
N VAL A 9 -7.81 2.60 -3.25
CA VAL A 9 -7.86 2.55 -4.71
C VAL A 9 -8.77 3.62 -5.30
N CYS A 10 -8.41 4.13 -6.47
CA CYS A 10 -9.17 5.12 -7.23
C CYS A 10 -9.44 4.63 -8.66
N ASN A 11 -8.46 4.69 -9.55
CA ASN A 11 -8.59 4.38 -10.98
C ASN A 11 -7.59 3.32 -11.50
N GLU A 12 -6.84 2.69 -10.61
CA GLU A 12 -5.78 1.70 -10.86
C GLU A 12 -6.39 0.31 -11.13
N PHE A 13 -7.07 0.11 -12.28
CA PHE A 13 -7.82 -1.12 -12.55
C PHE A 13 -6.94 -2.36 -12.68
N ASP A 14 -5.88 -2.31 -13.49
CA ASP A 14 -5.05 -3.48 -13.76
C ASP A 14 -4.19 -3.83 -12.55
N GLU A 15 -3.79 -2.82 -11.79
CA GLU A 15 -3.01 -2.94 -10.57
C GLU A 15 -3.87 -3.56 -9.44
N ILE A 16 -5.04 -2.98 -9.13
CA ILE A 16 -5.91 -3.50 -8.06
C ILE A 16 -6.39 -4.92 -8.34
N ARG A 17 -6.66 -5.25 -9.61
CA ARG A 17 -7.05 -6.60 -9.99
C ARG A 17 -5.95 -7.61 -9.65
N ARG A 18 -4.72 -7.34 -10.08
CA ARG A 18 -3.57 -8.21 -9.78
C ARG A 18 -3.33 -8.34 -8.28
N LEU A 19 -3.45 -7.24 -7.53
CA LEU A 19 -3.22 -7.22 -6.09
C LEU A 19 -4.28 -8.06 -5.34
N ILE A 20 -5.58 -7.86 -5.63
CA ILE A 20 -6.65 -8.64 -4.96
C ILE A 20 -6.60 -10.11 -5.36
N ASP A 21 -6.41 -10.43 -6.66
CA ASP A 21 -6.30 -11.81 -7.14
C ASP A 21 -5.15 -12.55 -6.43
N ASN A 22 -4.00 -11.90 -6.27
CA ASN A 22 -2.83 -12.44 -5.57
C ASN A 22 -3.12 -12.62 -4.06
N LEU A 23 -3.55 -11.58 -3.37
CA LEU A 23 -3.84 -11.65 -1.93
C LEU A 23 -4.92 -12.69 -1.61
N SER A 24 -5.94 -12.82 -2.46
CA SER A 24 -7.02 -13.80 -2.27
C SER A 24 -6.56 -15.25 -2.33
N GLN A 25 -5.48 -15.51 -3.09
CA GLN A 25 -4.88 -16.85 -3.20
C GLN A 25 -3.91 -17.16 -2.06
N MET A 26 -3.28 -16.14 -1.50
CA MET A 26 -2.13 -16.32 -0.60
C MET A 26 -2.44 -16.04 0.86
N LYS A 27 -3.37 -15.12 1.17
CA LYS A 27 -3.73 -14.84 2.56
C LYS A 27 -4.33 -16.06 3.25
N ARG A 28 -4.18 -16.15 4.56
CA ARG A 28 -4.83 -17.20 5.36
C ARG A 28 -6.36 -16.98 5.40
N ASP A 29 -7.10 -18.04 5.70
CA ASP A 29 -8.57 -17.98 5.77
C ASP A 29 -9.10 -17.04 6.86
N GLU A 30 -8.39 -16.87 7.98
CA GLU A 30 -8.73 -15.94 9.04
C GLU A 30 -8.46 -14.46 8.74
N ASP A 31 -7.58 -14.18 7.76
CA ASP A 31 -7.22 -12.82 7.35
C ASP A 31 -8.28 -12.22 6.42
N GLU A 32 -8.30 -10.90 6.35
CA GLU A 32 -9.25 -10.17 5.51
C GLU A 32 -8.55 -9.22 4.52
N ILE A 33 -9.22 -8.94 3.41
CA ILE A 33 -8.89 -7.85 2.51
C ILE A 33 -9.91 -6.73 2.73
N VAL A 34 -9.44 -5.51 2.98
CA VAL A 34 -10.30 -4.34 3.18
C VAL A 34 -9.95 -3.29 2.14
N VAL A 35 -10.91 -2.90 1.32
CA VAL A 35 -10.70 -1.94 0.23
C VAL A 35 -11.52 -0.70 0.46
N LEU A 36 -10.87 0.47 0.42
CA LEU A 36 -11.52 1.77 0.41
C LEU A 36 -11.38 2.38 -0.99
N PHE A 37 -12.51 2.48 -1.69
CA PHE A 37 -12.60 3.00 -3.06
C PHE A 37 -12.98 4.47 -3.06
N ASP A 38 -12.17 5.30 -3.74
CA ASP A 38 -12.54 6.69 -4.00
C ASP A 38 -13.55 6.78 -5.14
N LYS A 39 -14.82 6.93 -4.81
CA LYS A 39 -15.89 7.11 -5.81
C LYS A 39 -15.88 8.49 -6.48
N GLY A 40 -15.13 9.46 -5.94
CA GLY A 40 -15.04 10.81 -6.51
C GLY A 40 -14.10 10.87 -7.73
N GLY A 41 -12.96 10.16 -7.67
CA GLY A 41 -11.97 10.06 -8.75
C GLY A 41 -11.96 8.71 -9.46
N GLY A 42 -12.65 7.72 -8.91
CA GLY A 42 -12.61 6.34 -9.39
C GLY A 42 -13.39 6.09 -10.67
N THR A 43 -13.05 5.01 -11.35
CA THR A 43 -13.68 4.60 -12.61
C THR A 43 -14.75 3.54 -12.41
N ALA A 44 -15.76 3.52 -13.30
CA ALA A 44 -16.78 2.46 -13.32
C ALA A 44 -16.18 1.06 -13.51
N LYS A 45 -15.04 0.95 -14.21
CA LYS A 45 -14.33 -0.32 -14.44
C LYS A 45 -13.78 -0.87 -13.12
N VAL A 46 -13.13 -0.04 -12.30
CA VAL A 46 -12.65 -0.42 -10.96
C VAL A 46 -13.84 -0.82 -10.08
N TRP A 47 -14.88 0.01 -10.02
CA TRP A 47 -16.04 -0.29 -9.19
C TRP A 47 -16.72 -1.62 -9.56
N SER A 48 -16.92 -1.89 -10.85
CA SER A 48 -17.52 -3.15 -11.30
C SER A 48 -16.67 -4.37 -10.91
N TYR A 49 -15.34 -4.27 -10.99
CA TYR A 49 -14.46 -5.33 -10.53
C TYR A 49 -14.55 -5.53 -9.01
N LEU A 50 -14.58 -4.46 -8.22
CA LEU A 50 -14.73 -4.54 -6.78
C LEU A 50 -16.06 -5.19 -6.37
N GLN A 51 -17.17 -4.89 -7.08
CA GLN A 51 -18.45 -5.58 -6.87
C GLN A 51 -18.37 -7.08 -7.20
N PHE A 52 -17.66 -7.46 -8.27
CA PHE A 52 -17.37 -8.85 -8.58
C PHE A 52 -16.58 -9.54 -7.45
N CYS A 53 -15.57 -8.88 -6.87
CA CYS A 53 -14.79 -9.43 -5.78
C CYS A 53 -15.64 -9.78 -4.55
N LEU A 54 -16.67 -9.00 -4.22
CA LEU A 54 -17.60 -9.28 -3.11
C LEU A 54 -18.35 -10.58 -3.27
N SER A 55 -18.61 -11.02 -4.52
CA SER A 55 -19.30 -12.29 -4.80
C SER A 55 -18.34 -13.47 -4.91
N GLU A 56 -17.09 -13.23 -5.27
CA GLU A 56 -16.12 -14.27 -5.64
C GLU A 56 -15.19 -14.64 -4.48
N TYR A 57 -14.76 -13.65 -3.69
CA TYR A 57 -13.75 -13.88 -2.66
C TYR A 57 -14.35 -13.85 -1.25
N LYS A 58 -13.82 -14.72 -0.38
CA LYS A 58 -14.17 -14.75 1.04
C LYS A 58 -13.36 -13.69 1.82
N ASN A 59 -13.95 -13.20 2.91
CA ASN A 59 -13.29 -12.28 3.83
C ASN A 59 -12.75 -11.02 3.12
N ILE A 60 -13.51 -10.50 2.16
CA ILE A 60 -13.27 -9.20 1.54
C ILE A 60 -14.35 -8.21 1.98
N LYS A 61 -13.93 -7.01 2.32
CA LYS A 61 -14.80 -5.86 2.65
C LYS A 61 -14.45 -4.70 1.73
N ILE A 62 -15.45 -4.10 1.12
CA ILE A 62 -15.26 -2.97 0.20
C ILE A 62 -16.20 -1.85 0.63
N GLU A 63 -15.62 -0.68 0.83
CA GLU A 63 -16.34 0.56 1.14
C GLU A 63 -16.05 1.62 0.07
N ALA A 64 -17.05 2.42 -0.29
CA ALA A 64 -16.93 3.47 -1.29
C ALA A 64 -17.23 4.84 -0.67
N GLN A 65 -16.24 5.69 -0.63
CA GLN A 65 -16.33 7.05 -0.10
C GLN A 65 -15.71 8.06 -1.08
N THR A 66 -15.84 9.34 -0.82
CA THR A 66 -15.19 10.38 -1.62
C THR A 66 -13.94 10.87 -0.92
N PHE A 67 -12.81 10.79 -1.59
CA PHE A 67 -11.55 11.32 -1.10
C PHE A 67 -11.61 12.85 -0.96
N LYS A 68 -11.20 13.36 0.20
CA LYS A 68 -11.29 14.79 0.56
C LYS A 68 -9.93 15.51 0.47
N ASN A 69 -9.04 15.05 -0.38
CA ASN A 69 -7.69 15.59 -0.56
C ASN A 69 -6.85 15.63 0.72
N HIS A 70 -7.04 14.66 1.63
CA HIS A 70 -6.25 14.49 2.84
C HIS A 70 -5.92 13.01 3.02
N PHE A 71 -4.69 12.61 2.68
CA PHE A 71 -4.32 11.20 2.62
C PHE A 71 -4.30 10.52 4.00
N ALA A 72 -3.85 11.20 5.06
CA ALA A 72 -3.88 10.60 6.39
C ALA A 72 -5.32 10.34 6.86
N ASP A 73 -6.25 11.27 6.63
CA ASP A 73 -7.66 11.04 6.98
C ASP A 73 -8.23 9.86 6.19
N TRP A 74 -7.89 9.76 4.90
CA TRP A 74 -8.29 8.65 4.03
C TRP A 74 -7.78 7.31 4.53
N LYS A 75 -6.53 7.23 4.95
CA LYS A 75 -5.93 6.04 5.54
C LYS A 75 -6.51 5.73 6.93
N ASN A 76 -6.87 6.74 7.71
CA ASN A 76 -7.57 6.54 8.98
C ASN A 76 -9.01 6.05 8.79
N GLU A 77 -9.73 6.49 7.76
CA GLU A 77 -11.04 5.92 7.38
C GLU A 77 -10.90 4.43 7.03
N LEU A 78 -9.86 4.05 6.29
CA LEU A 78 -9.55 2.64 6.00
C LEU A 78 -9.20 1.85 7.27
N PHE A 79 -8.43 2.44 8.19
CA PHE A 79 -8.11 1.83 9.48
C PHE A 79 -9.37 1.42 10.27
N GLU A 80 -10.40 2.28 10.31
CA GLU A 80 -11.66 2.02 11.02
C GLU A 80 -12.47 0.86 10.41
N LEU A 81 -12.23 0.55 9.14
CA LEU A 81 -12.87 -0.57 8.45
C LEU A 81 -12.22 -1.93 8.76
N CYS A 82 -10.95 -1.92 9.17
CA CYS A 82 -10.16 -3.11 9.46
C CYS A 82 -10.55 -3.75 10.79
N THR A 83 -10.46 -5.08 10.89
CA THR A 83 -10.77 -5.83 12.12
C THR A 83 -9.64 -6.76 12.58
N GLY A 84 -8.52 -6.80 11.87
CA GLY A 84 -7.33 -7.57 12.22
C GLY A 84 -6.58 -6.97 13.41
N ASP A 85 -5.74 -7.77 14.05
CA ASP A 85 -4.83 -7.34 15.11
C ASP A 85 -3.71 -6.45 14.54
N TYR A 86 -3.31 -6.74 13.30
CA TYR A 86 -2.37 -5.95 12.51
C TYR A 86 -3.01 -5.54 11.19
N ILE A 87 -2.60 -4.39 10.70
CA ILE A 87 -2.95 -3.87 9.38
C ILE A 87 -1.69 -3.89 8.51
N PHE A 88 -1.80 -4.49 7.34
CA PHE A 88 -0.83 -4.33 6.26
C PHE A 88 -1.45 -3.42 5.21
N GLN A 89 -1.12 -2.14 5.25
CA GLN A 89 -1.58 -1.18 4.26
C GLN A 89 -0.76 -1.25 2.99
N ILE A 90 -1.44 -1.38 1.85
CA ILE A 90 -0.84 -1.52 0.52
C ILE A 90 -1.55 -0.54 -0.41
N ASP A 91 -0.80 0.27 -1.15
CA ASP A 91 -1.38 1.10 -2.19
C ASP A 91 -1.72 0.23 -3.42
N ALA A 92 -2.78 0.57 -4.17
CA ALA A 92 -3.29 -0.30 -5.24
C ALA A 92 -2.25 -0.65 -6.32
N ASP A 93 -1.23 0.18 -6.50
CA ASP A 93 -0.12 0.00 -7.44
C ASP A 93 1.15 -0.61 -6.81
N GLU A 94 1.06 -1.12 -5.58
CA GLU A 94 2.12 -1.86 -4.91
C GLU A 94 1.80 -3.36 -4.91
N MET A 95 2.83 -4.19 -5.03
CA MET A 95 2.70 -5.64 -5.04
C MET A 95 3.65 -6.27 -4.01
N PRO A 96 3.14 -6.88 -2.93
CA PRO A 96 3.95 -7.68 -2.02
C PRO A 96 4.40 -8.97 -2.70
N SER A 97 5.56 -9.49 -2.29
CA SER A 97 6.00 -10.82 -2.74
C SER A 97 5.20 -11.92 -2.04
N GLU A 98 5.15 -13.10 -2.66
CA GLU A 98 4.58 -14.32 -2.05
C GLU A 98 5.30 -14.65 -0.74
N ILE A 99 6.62 -14.58 -0.72
CA ILE A 99 7.43 -14.85 0.47
C ILE A 99 7.07 -13.92 1.62
N LEU A 100 6.84 -12.63 1.34
CA LEU A 100 6.43 -11.68 2.38
C LEU A 100 5.07 -12.05 2.97
N ILE A 101 4.08 -12.37 2.13
CA ILE A 101 2.73 -12.75 2.60
C ILE A 101 2.77 -14.04 3.42
N ASP A 102 3.45 -15.08 2.94
CA ASP A 102 3.54 -16.37 3.61
C ASP A 102 4.23 -16.30 4.98
N ASN A 103 5.26 -15.45 5.10
CA ASN A 103 6.01 -15.33 6.34
C ASN A 103 5.49 -14.24 7.28
N LEU A 104 4.63 -13.35 6.81
CA LEU A 104 4.13 -12.22 7.60
C LEU A 104 3.51 -12.65 8.95
N PRO A 105 2.69 -13.71 9.05
CA PRO A 105 2.17 -14.17 10.34
C PRO A 105 3.27 -14.52 11.33
N THR A 106 4.29 -15.26 10.90
CA THR A 106 5.43 -15.65 11.73
C THR A 106 6.24 -14.44 12.17
N ILE A 107 6.47 -13.48 11.25
CA ILE A 107 7.16 -12.22 11.57
C ILE A 107 6.43 -11.47 12.67
N LEU A 108 5.10 -11.34 12.57
CA LEU A 108 4.28 -10.63 13.55
C LEU A 108 4.15 -11.35 14.89
N GLU A 109 4.17 -12.69 14.90
CA GLU A 109 4.14 -13.50 16.12
C GLU A 109 5.48 -13.47 16.88
N THR A 110 6.58 -13.30 16.16
CA THR A 110 7.93 -13.30 16.77
C THR A 110 8.45 -11.91 17.10
N ASN A 111 7.85 -10.85 16.56
CA ASN A 111 8.25 -9.47 16.80
C ASN A 111 7.09 -8.67 17.39
N ASP A 112 7.14 -8.46 18.69
CA ASP A 112 6.14 -7.64 19.39
C ASP A 112 6.46 -6.13 19.21
N VAL A 113 6.36 -5.65 17.97
CA VAL A 113 6.58 -4.23 17.62
C VAL A 113 5.29 -3.60 17.09
N ASP A 114 5.15 -2.29 17.29
CA ASP A 114 3.96 -1.57 16.89
C ASP A 114 3.93 -1.29 15.39
N VAL A 115 5.10 -1.02 14.80
CA VAL A 115 5.22 -0.67 13.37
C VAL A 115 6.40 -1.41 12.73
N ILE A 116 6.17 -1.96 11.55
CA ILE A 116 7.22 -2.51 10.69
C ILE A 116 7.25 -1.73 9.38
N MET A 117 8.37 -1.08 9.11
CA MET A 117 8.63 -0.41 7.84
C MET A 117 8.96 -1.46 6.77
N VAL A 118 8.29 -1.37 5.63
CA VAL A 118 8.51 -2.27 4.50
C VAL A 118 9.32 -1.55 3.43
N PRO A 119 10.46 -2.10 2.97
CA PRO A 119 11.21 -1.51 1.87
C PRO A 119 10.43 -1.65 0.57
N ARG A 120 10.51 -0.62 -0.28
CA ARG A 120 9.84 -0.57 -1.58
C ARG A 120 10.86 -0.46 -2.70
N ILE A 121 10.68 -1.26 -3.72
CA ILE A 121 11.42 -1.20 -4.97
C ILE A 121 10.59 -0.38 -5.96
N ASN A 122 11.06 0.81 -6.29
CA ASN A 122 10.46 1.64 -7.31
C ASN A 122 11.21 1.45 -8.63
N THR A 123 10.49 1.09 -9.69
CA THR A 123 10.98 1.13 -11.07
C THR A 123 10.13 2.10 -11.89
N VAL A 124 10.77 2.80 -12.84
CA VAL A 124 10.07 3.75 -13.70
C VAL A 124 10.46 3.51 -15.15
N GLU A 125 9.56 2.90 -15.91
CA GLU A 125 9.76 2.70 -17.33
C GLU A 125 9.71 4.04 -18.08
N GLY A 126 10.65 4.26 -19.00
CA GLY A 126 10.80 5.54 -19.71
C GLY A 126 11.58 6.61 -18.94
N LEU A 127 12.20 6.25 -17.79
CA LEU A 127 13.04 7.16 -17.01
C LEU A 127 14.28 7.60 -17.81
N THR A 128 14.56 8.91 -17.85
CA THR A 128 15.72 9.48 -18.51
C THR A 128 16.64 10.19 -17.54
N ASN A 129 17.88 10.47 -17.95
CA ASN A 129 18.83 11.25 -17.14
C ASN A 129 18.29 12.66 -16.83
N GLU A 130 17.47 13.23 -17.68
CA GLU A 130 16.83 14.53 -17.43
C GLU A 130 15.87 14.46 -16.25
N HIS A 131 15.04 13.41 -16.17
CA HIS A 131 14.15 13.17 -15.06
C HIS A 131 14.92 12.93 -13.77
N ILE A 132 15.96 12.09 -13.80
CA ILE A 132 16.82 11.80 -12.65
C ILE A 132 17.42 13.08 -12.08
N ASN A 133 17.98 13.94 -12.94
CA ASN A 133 18.58 15.21 -12.55
C ASN A 133 17.54 16.20 -12.00
N ARG A 134 16.37 16.32 -12.67
CA ARG A 134 15.26 17.22 -12.25
C ARG A 134 14.77 16.89 -10.84
N TRP A 135 14.57 15.59 -10.54
CA TRP A 135 14.02 15.15 -9.26
C TRP A 135 15.09 14.74 -8.24
N LYS A 136 16.38 14.84 -8.61
CA LYS A 136 17.52 14.46 -7.77
C LYS A 136 17.44 13.02 -7.26
N TRP A 137 16.96 12.12 -8.10
CA TRP A 137 16.83 10.72 -7.77
C TRP A 137 18.17 9.99 -7.87
N ARG A 138 18.32 8.95 -7.06
CA ARG A 138 19.38 7.96 -7.18
C ARG A 138 18.79 6.74 -7.88
N VAL A 139 19.52 6.19 -8.83
CA VAL A 139 19.15 4.95 -9.53
C VAL A 139 20.35 4.00 -9.40
N ASP A 140 20.11 2.82 -8.85
CA ASP A 140 21.16 1.81 -8.71
C ASP A 140 21.37 0.98 -9.98
N ASP A 141 22.32 0.03 -9.94
CA ASP A 141 22.66 -0.82 -11.08
C ASP A 141 21.52 -1.77 -11.50
N LYS A 142 20.51 -1.99 -10.64
CA LYS A 142 19.31 -2.76 -10.94
C LYS A 142 18.19 -1.90 -11.53
N GLY A 143 18.39 -0.58 -11.63
CA GLY A 143 17.37 0.38 -12.06
C GLY A 143 16.38 0.79 -10.96
N TYR A 144 16.67 0.50 -9.69
CA TYR A 144 15.81 0.86 -8.57
C TYR A 144 16.00 2.32 -8.18
N VAL A 145 14.88 3.03 -8.10
CA VAL A 145 14.86 4.46 -7.76
C VAL A 145 14.84 4.65 -6.24
N ASN A 146 15.82 5.38 -5.71
CA ASN A 146 15.95 5.74 -4.28
C ASN A 146 15.93 4.56 -3.31
N PHE A 147 16.29 3.36 -3.74
CA PHE A 147 16.27 2.17 -2.91
C PHE A 147 17.33 2.21 -1.78
N PRO A 148 17.01 1.67 -0.56
CA PRO A 148 15.71 1.22 -0.11
C PRO A 148 14.78 2.41 0.25
N ASP A 149 13.53 2.35 -0.21
CA ASP A 149 12.49 3.35 0.06
C ASP A 149 11.54 2.77 1.11
N TYR A 150 11.84 2.98 2.39
CA TYR A 150 11.06 2.44 3.49
C TYR A 150 9.71 3.13 3.65
N GLN A 151 8.65 2.31 3.68
CA GLN A 151 7.26 2.76 3.79
C GLN A 151 6.63 2.30 5.09
N TRP A 152 5.82 3.13 5.70
CA TRP A 152 4.95 2.81 6.83
C TRP A 152 3.83 1.88 6.34
N ARG A 153 3.98 0.55 6.50
CA ARG A 153 3.03 -0.36 5.87
C ARG A 153 2.39 -1.36 6.82
N ILE A 154 3.11 -1.87 7.81
CA ILE A 154 2.57 -2.87 8.73
C ILE A 154 2.53 -2.26 10.12
N TYR A 155 1.38 -2.31 10.78
CA TYR A 155 1.23 -1.72 12.09
C TYR A 155 0.11 -2.38 12.90
N LYS A 156 0.25 -2.38 14.25
CA LYS A 156 -0.80 -2.84 15.17
C LYS A 156 -2.06 -2.00 14.98
N ARG A 157 -3.21 -2.66 15.04
CA ARG A 157 -4.49 -1.97 15.10
C ARG A 157 -4.74 -1.48 16.52
N ASP A 158 -4.03 -0.44 16.91
CA ASP A 158 -4.20 0.28 18.19
C ASP A 158 -4.77 1.68 17.91
N GLU A 159 -5.75 2.10 18.71
CA GLU A 159 -6.39 3.42 18.56
C GLU A 159 -5.42 4.60 18.75
N LYS A 160 -4.28 4.39 19.38
CA LYS A 160 -3.23 5.40 19.50
C LYS A 160 -2.49 5.62 18.19
N ILE A 161 -2.36 4.57 17.35
CA ILE A 161 -1.59 4.61 16.11
C ILE A 161 -2.47 5.21 15.01
N ARG A 162 -2.10 6.38 14.52
CA ARG A 162 -2.88 7.11 13.50
C ARG A 162 -1.98 7.74 12.45
N TRP A 163 -2.48 7.74 11.24
CA TRP A 163 -1.89 8.50 10.15
C TRP A 163 -2.02 9.99 10.38
N LYS A 164 -0.96 10.74 10.08
CA LYS A 164 -0.86 12.19 10.17
C LYS A 164 -0.33 12.76 8.86
N ASN A 165 -0.55 14.05 8.69
CA ASN A 165 -0.20 14.89 7.54
C ASN A 165 -1.12 14.70 6.33
N LYS A 166 -1.37 15.80 5.64
CA LYS A 166 -2.20 15.83 4.44
C LYS A 166 -1.54 15.08 3.28
N VAL A 167 -0.22 15.23 3.13
CA VAL A 167 0.68 14.54 2.20
C VAL A 167 1.95 14.13 2.96
N HIS A 168 2.70 13.17 2.44
CA HIS A 168 3.87 12.60 3.12
C HIS A 168 3.51 12.04 4.51
N GLU A 169 2.48 11.21 4.51
CA GLU A 169 1.86 10.70 5.71
C GLU A 169 2.82 9.80 6.51
N VAL A 170 2.76 9.96 7.81
CA VAL A 170 3.51 9.14 8.77
C VAL A 170 2.57 8.54 9.79
N LEU A 171 2.95 7.43 10.42
CA LEU A 171 2.23 6.87 11.57
C LEU A 171 2.79 7.48 12.86
N GLU A 172 1.91 7.99 13.70
CA GLU A 172 2.22 8.46 15.05
C GLU A 172 1.49 7.63 16.11
N GLY A 173 1.95 7.74 17.36
CA GLY A 173 1.34 7.05 18.51
C GLY A 173 1.87 5.64 18.76
N HIS A 174 2.91 5.20 18.04
CA HIS A 174 3.62 3.93 18.26
C HIS A 174 4.76 4.13 19.27
N ASP A 175 5.07 3.10 20.04
CA ASP A 175 6.17 3.09 21.00
C ASP A 175 7.40 2.34 20.44
N SER A 176 7.20 1.45 19.47
CA SER A 176 8.25 0.62 18.88
C SER A 176 8.14 0.52 17.35
N ILE A 177 9.30 0.51 16.68
CA ILE A 177 9.39 0.43 15.22
C ILE A 177 10.59 -0.42 14.82
N THR A 178 10.43 -1.18 13.74
CA THR A 178 11.51 -1.92 13.09
C THR A 178 11.35 -1.87 11.56
N ASN A 179 12.37 -2.38 10.85
CA ASN A 179 12.35 -2.45 9.38
C ASN A 179 12.50 -3.89 8.93
N LEU A 180 11.81 -4.28 7.86
CA LEU A 180 12.18 -5.49 7.13
C LEU A 180 13.53 -5.31 6.43
N PRO A 181 14.31 -6.39 6.21
CA PRO A 181 15.55 -6.32 5.46
C PRO A 181 15.30 -5.81 4.02
N PRO A 182 16.23 -5.01 3.44
CA PRO A 182 16.08 -4.49 2.07
C PRO A 182 16.46 -5.53 1.01
N GLU A 183 15.90 -6.72 1.09
CA GLU A 183 16.07 -7.82 0.16
C GLU A 183 14.79 -7.95 -0.70
N ASP A 184 14.95 -8.24 -2.00
CA ASP A 184 13.87 -8.20 -2.99
C ASP A 184 12.59 -8.92 -2.54
N HIS A 185 12.71 -10.03 -1.81
CA HIS A 185 11.57 -10.82 -1.35
C HIS A 185 10.83 -10.25 -0.11
N TRP A 186 11.42 -9.26 0.57
CA TRP A 186 10.75 -8.51 1.64
C TRP A 186 10.20 -7.17 1.19
N CYS A 187 10.35 -6.84 -0.09
CA CYS A 187 9.97 -5.54 -0.63
C CYS A 187 8.55 -5.54 -1.23
N LEU A 188 7.93 -4.37 -1.21
CA LEU A 188 6.83 -4.04 -2.11
C LEU A 188 7.41 -3.64 -3.48
N ARG A 189 6.88 -4.20 -4.56
CA ARG A 189 7.20 -3.74 -5.91
C ARG A 189 6.23 -2.66 -6.34
N HIS A 190 6.77 -1.61 -6.94
CA HIS A 190 6.04 -0.44 -7.36
C HIS A 190 6.58 0.00 -8.72
N ASP A 191 6.01 -0.59 -9.76
CA ASP A 191 6.41 -0.35 -11.14
C ASP A 191 5.54 0.75 -11.76
N LYS A 192 6.17 1.80 -12.28
CA LYS A 192 5.50 2.96 -12.86
C LYS A 192 5.91 3.24 -14.30
N GLN A 193 5.02 3.91 -15.00
CA GLN A 193 5.31 4.57 -16.26
C GLN A 193 5.69 6.03 -16.00
N ILE A 194 6.63 6.57 -16.76
CA ILE A 194 7.12 7.94 -16.55
C ILE A 194 6.01 8.99 -16.67
N GLU A 195 5.05 8.79 -17.57
CA GLU A 195 3.93 9.71 -17.76
C GLU A 195 3.02 9.78 -16.52
N LYS A 196 2.82 8.63 -15.83
CA LYS A 196 2.05 8.57 -14.57
C LYS A 196 2.81 9.29 -13.46
N GLN A 197 4.14 9.08 -13.39
CA GLN A 197 5.00 9.71 -12.40
C GLN A 197 5.07 11.24 -12.55
N VAL A 198 5.19 11.76 -13.78
CA VAL A 198 5.18 13.20 -14.04
C VAL A 198 3.89 13.83 -13.55
N LYS A 199 2.73 13.25 -13.92
CA LYS A 199 1.42 13.74 -13.47
C LYS A 199 1.26 13.72 -11.95
N GLN A 200 1.78 12.68 -11.30
CA GLN A 200 1.72 12.57 -9.83
C GLN A 200 2.56 13.65 -9.15
N ASN A 201 3.77 13.91 -9.63
CA ASN A 201 4.63 14.95 -9.08
C ASN A 201 3.98 16.35 -9.29
N ASP A 202 3.46 16.62 -10.50
CA ASP A 202 2.76 17.88 -10.77
C ASP A 202 1.52 18.07 -9.88
N TYR A 203 0.79 16.98 -9.56
CA TYR A 203 -0.34 17.03 -8.63
C TYR A 203 0.10 17.34 -7.19
N TYR A 204 1.16 16.71 -6.70
CA TYR A 204 1.67 16.98 -5.35
C TYR A 204 2.17 18.43 -5.18
N ASP A 205 2.69 19.03 -6.23
CA ASP A 205 3.11 20.45 -6.23
C ASP A 205 1.91 21.40 -6.08
N THR A 206 0.66 20.92 -6.23
CA THR A 206 -0.58 21.72 -6.08
C THR A 206 -1.26 21.59 -4.71
N LEU A 207 -0.81 20.67 -3.86
CA LEU A 207 -1.41 20.37 -2.54
C LEU A 207 -0.72 21.10 -1.40
#